data_f33c8e96375c5cb06910bc69ce8d933a
#
_entry.id   f33c8e96375c5cb06910bc69ce8d933a
#
_cell.length_a   1.000
_cell.length_b   1.000
_cell.length_c   1.000
_cell.angle_alpha   90.00
_cell.angle_beta   90.00
_cell.angle_gamma   90.00
#
_symmetry.space_group_name_H-M   'P 1'
#
loop_
_entity.id
_entity.type
_entity.pdbx_description
1 polymer ?
#
loop_
_entity_poly.entity_id
_entity_poly.type
_entity_poly.pdbx_seq_one_letter_code
_entity_poly.pdbx_strand_id
1 'polypeptide(L)'
;MDPRLVILSRGPGLYSTMRLTEESQRYGFITRVIDPMSISTTVDDDGGRIYHQGWPIQADAVIPRIGFSITRPGSGIVRQFERMGAIVHNTADAILLSRDKIAATQVMADCGLPVPKTISVASMEDCMQALRTIGSYPLVIKASEGTQGASVFLLDD
;
A
#
# COMPACT_ATOMS: atom_id res chain seq x y z
N MET A 1 -1.59 25.56 -17.43
CA MET A 1 -0.57 24.48 -17.58
C MET A 1 -1.28 23.19 -17.21
N ASP A 2 -1.24 22.17 -18.07
CA ASP A 2 -1.98 20.92 -17.83
C ASP A 2 -1.38 20.21 -16.63
N PRO A 3 -2.21 19.66 -15.73
CA PRO A 3 -1.75 19.01 -14.51
C PRO A 3 -1.00 17.70 -14.83
N ARG A 4 0.07 17.43 -14.10
CA ARG A 4 0.94 16.25 -14.29
C ARG A 4 0.52 15.15 -13.33
N LEU A 5 0.18 13.98 -13.88
CA LEU A 5 -0.14 12.78 -13.11
C LEU A 5 0.97 11.74 -13.25
N VAL A 6 1.42 11.19 -12.15
CA VAL A 6 2.29 10.01 -12.13
C VAL A 6 1.50 8.80 -11.62
N ILE A 7 1.46 7.75 -12.41
CA ILE A 7 0.95 6.44 -11.98
C ILE A 7 2.17 5.57 -11.64
N LEU A 8 2.36 5.24 -10.37
CA LEU A 8 3.43 4.35 -9.93
C LEU A 8 3.01 2.90 -10.13
N SER A 9 3.52 2.24 -11.16
CA SER A 9 3.13 0.85 -11.48
C SER A 9 4.29 0.09 -12.12
N ARG A 10 4.53 -1.15 -11.67
CA ARG A 10 5.48 -2.09 -12.29
C ARG A 10 4.94 -2.76 -13.55
N GLY A 11 3.66 -2.59 -13.83
CA GLY A 11 3.00 -3.20 -14.98
C GLY A 11 2.28 -2.16 -15.83
N PRO A 12 2.97 -1.42 -16.71
CA PRO A 12 2.32 -0.42 -17.58
C PRO A 12 1.29 -1.05 -18.52
N GLY A 13 1.47 -2.31 -18.94
CA GLY A 13 0.53 -3.07 -19.77
C GLY A 13 -0.61 -3.76 -19.02
N LEU A 14 -0.70 -3.65 -17.70
CA LEU A 14 -1.83 -4.19 -16.96
C LEU A 14 -3.11 -3.42 -17.29
N TYR A 15 -4.21 -4.14 -17.50
CA TYR A 15 -5.50 -3.57 -17.84
C TYR A 15 -5.87 -2.36 -16.97
N SER A 16 -5.77 -2.50 -15.66
CA SER A 16 -6.10 -1.42 -14.73
C SER A 16 -5.16 -0.21 -14.83
N THR A 17 -3.87 -0.41 -15.14
CA THR A 17 -2.92 0.69 -15.35
C THR A 17 -3.23 1.41 -16.67
N MET A 18 -3.50 0.68 -17.73
CA MET A 18 -3.91 1.25 -19.02
C MET A 18 -5.20 2.06 -18.89
N ARG A 19 -6.22 1.52 -18.21
CA ARG A 19 -7.50 2.22 -18.00
C ARG A 19 -7.32 3.52 -17.20
N LEU A 20 -6.49 3.50 -16.14
CA LEU A 20 -6.16 4.72 -15.38
C LEU A 20 -5.46 5.75 -16.27
N THR A 21 -4.55 5.32 -17.13
CA THR A 21 -3.86 6.22 -18.06
C THR A 21 -4.82 6.84 -19.06
N GLU A 22 -5.67 6.04 -19.69
CA GLU A 22 -6.68 6.51 -20.65
C GLU A 22 -7.65 7.53 -20.02
N GLU A 23 -8.19 7.20 -18.84
CA GLU A 23 -9.13 8.09 -18.16
C GLU A 23 -8.44 9.39 -17.70
N SER A 24 -7.25 9.32 -17.15
CA SER A 24 -6.53 10.54 -16.73
C SER A 24 -6.26 11.47 -17.91
N GLN A 25 -5.89 10.94 -19.06
CA GLN A 25 -5.70 11.72 -20.28
C GLN A 25 -7.01 12.37 -20.77
N ARG A 26 -8.15 11.66 -20.68
CA ARG A 26 -9.47 12.24 -20.98
C ARG A 26 -9.83 13.42 -20.06
N TYR A 27 -9.36 13.40 -18.83
CA TYR A 27 -9.52 14.51 -17.89
C TYR A 27 -8.44 15.59 -18.03
N GLY A 28 -7.61 15.55 -19.07
CA GLY A 28 -6.64 16.60 -19.37
C GLY A 28 -5.32 16.51 -18.61
N PHE A 29 -5.01 15.37 -17.99
CA PHE A 29 -3.72 15.19 -17.34
C PHE A 29 -2.61 14.81 -18.32
N ILE A 30 -1.43 15.37 -18.14
CA ILE A 30 -0.19 14.84 -18.71
C ILE A 30 0.23 13.65 -17.83
N THR A 31 -0.05 12.43 -18.30
CA THR A 31 0.11 11.21 -17.50
C THR A 31 1.38 10.45 -17.86
N ARG A 32 2.14 10.04 -16.83
CA ARG A 32 3.30 9.16 -16.94
C ARG A 32 3.11 7.93 -16.06
N VAL A 33 3.37 6.74 -16.60
CA VAL A 33 3.47 5.50 -15.83
C VAL A 33 4.94 5.24 -15.54
N ILE A 34 5.29 5.06 -14.28
CA ILE A 34 6.68 4.88 -13.85
C ILE A 34 6.75 3.69 -12.89
N ASP A 35 7.69 2.76 -13.15
CA ASP A 35 8.01 1.71 -12.18
C ASP A 35 8.67 2.34 -10.95
N PRO A 36 8.07 2.24 -9.75
CA PRO A 36 8.68 2.79 -8.55
C PRO A 36 10.10 2.25 -8.28
N MET A 37 10.43 1.05 -8.76
CA MET A 37 11.77 0.48 -8.58
C MET A 37 12.83 1.07 -9.54
N SER A 38 12.41 1.89 -10.50
CA SER A 38 13.32 2.66 -11.39
C SER A 38 13.51 4.11 -10.93
N ILE A 39 12.97 4.46 -9.76
CA ILE A 39 13.06 5.80 -9.18
C ILE A 39 14.22 5.85 -8.18
N SER A 40 14.98 6.93 -8.24
CA SER A 40 15.92 7.33 -7.18
C SER A 40 15.42 8.58 -6.46
N THR A 41 15.76 8.70 -5.18
CA THR A 41 15.44 9.85 -4.36
C THR A 41 16.71 10.43 -3.74
N THR A 42 16.76 11.74 -3.60
CA THR A 42 17.73 12.44 -2.75
C THR A 42 17.00 13.11 -1.61
N VAL A 43 17.67 13.20 -0.47
CA VAL A 43 17.20 13.97 0.69
C VAL A 43 18.40 14.75 1.21
N ASP A 44 18.25 16.05 1.28
CA ASP A 44 19.25 17.00 1.78
C ASP A 44 18.56 18.11 2.58
N ASP A 45 19.35 19.12 3.00
CA ASP A 45 18.83 20.26 3.80
C ASP A 45 17.82 21.12 3.04
N ASP A 46 17.86 21.10 1.69
CA ASP A 46 16.90 21.78 0.83
C ASP A 46 15.62 20.98 0.58
N GLY A 47 15.54 19.76 1.13
CA GLY A 47 14.41 18.85 1.01
C GLY A 47 14.69 17.63 0.14
N GLY A 48 13.64 16.89 -0.22
CA GLY A 48 13.78 15.68 -1.02
C GLY A 48 13.40 15.90 -2.47
N ARG A 49 14.07 15.19 -3.37
CA ARG A 49 13.78 15.19 -4.81
C ARG A 49 13.68 13.78 -5.35
N ILE A 50 12.95 13.64 -6.43
CA ILE A 50 12.71 12.36 -7.11
C ILE A 50 13.27 12.43 -8.52
N TYR A 51 13.95 11.35 -8.94
CA TYR A 51 14.55 11.22 -10.27
C TYR A 51 14.13 9.91 -10.92
N HIS A 52 13.93 9.95 -12.22
CA HIS A 52 13.77 8.79 -13.07
C HIS A 52 14.71 8.90 -14.26
N GLN A 53 15.56 7.90 -14.43
CA GLN A 53 16.60 7.89 -15.49
C GLN A 53 17.48 9.16 -15.47
N GLY A 54 17.85 9.65 -14.29
CA GLY A 54 18.67 10.83 -14.11
C GLY A 54 17.94 12.18 -14.23
N TRP A 55 16.65 12.20 -14.61
CA TRP A 55 15.86 13.42 -14.75
C TRP A 55 14.93 13.63 -13.57
N PRO A 56 14.82 14.87 -13.06
CA PRO A 56 13.92 15.17 -11.96
C PRO A 56 12.46 14.97 -12.38
N ILE A 57 11.68 14.40 -11.47
CA ILE A 57 10.24 14.21 -11.64
C ILE A 57 9.51 15.19 -10.74
N GLN A 58 8.54 15.86 -11.34
CA GLN A 58 7.53 16.63 -10.63
C GLN A 58 6.15 16.08 -11.00
N ALA A 59 5.24 16.02 -10.03
CA ALA A 59 3.87 15.61 -10.22
C ALA A 59 2.96 16.52 -9.40
N ASP A 60 1.80 16.84 -9.96
CA ASP A 60 0.75 17.55 -9.24
C ASP A 60 -0.17 16.54 -8.53
N ALA A 61 -0.28 15.32 -9.11
CA ALA A 61 -0.99 14.20 -8.52
C ALA A 61 -0.25 12.87 -8.75
N VAL A 62 -0.47 11.90 -7.83
CA VAL A 62 0.12 10.55 -7.92
C VAL A 62 -0.92 9.50 -7.59
N ILE A 63 -1.00 8.47 -8.42
CA ILE A 63 -1.77 7.24 -8.15
C ILE A 63 -0.78 6.10 -7.89
N PRO A 64 -0.57 5.71 -6.63
CA PRO A 64 0.32 4.61 -6.29
C PRO A 64 -0.36 3.26 -6.49
N ARG A 65 0.23 2.43 -7.34
CA ARG A 65 -0.15 1.03 -7.52
C ARG A 65 0.97 0.13 -6.99
N ILE A 66 1.19 0.25 -5.68
CA ILE A 66 2.28 -0.43 -4.98
C ILE A 66 1.87 -1.86 -4.66
N GLY A 67 2.53 -2.82 -5.27
CA GLY A 67 2.35 -4.24 -4.98
C GLY A 67 2.98 -4.66 -3.65
N PHE A 68 2.55 -5.82 -3.13
CA PHE A 68 3.04 -6.36 -1.85
C PHE A 68 4.58 -6.46 -1.79
N SER A 69 5.20 -7.01 -2.84
CA SER A 69 6.65 -7.24 -2.88
C SER A 69 7.52 -5.99 -2.79
N ILE A 70 6.93 -4.81 -3.01
CA ILE A 70 7.63 -3.52 -2.97
C ILE A 70 6.97 -2.53 -2.01
N THR A 71 6.20 -3.02 -1.04
CA THR A 71 5.44 -2.15 -0.12
C THR A 71 6.34 -1.12 0.56
N ARG A 72 7.44 -1.53 1.20
CA ARG A 72 8.33 -0.60 1.92
C ARG A 72 9.02 0.41 1.00
N PRO A 73 9.79 0.00 -0.03
CA PRO A 73 10.44 0.97 -0.91
C PRO A 73 9.43 1.81 -1.69
N GLY A 74 8.34 1.23 -2.16
CA GLY A 74 7.29 1.95 -2.88
C GLY A 74 6.60 3.01 -2.02
N SER A 75 6.28 2.70 -0.76
CA SER A 75 5.70 3.68 0.17
C SER A 75 6.68 4.81 0.50
N GLY A 76 7.98 4.54 0.53
CA GLY A 76 8.99 5.59 0.67
C GLY A 76 8.95 6.62 -0.47
N ILE A 77 8.81 6.14 -1.71
CA ILE A 77 8.67 6.99 -2.90
C ILE A 77 7.35 7.78 -2.86
N VAL A 78 6.24 7.12 -2.48
CA VAL A 78 4.94 7.79 -2.31
C VAL A 78 5.05 8.92 -1.30
N ARG A 79 5.65 8.67 -0.13
CA ARG A 79 5.86 9.69 0.91
C ARG A 79 6.73 10.85 0.42
N GLN A 80 7.71 10.58 -0.46
CA GLN A 80 8.50 11.65 -1.03
C GLN A 80 7.67 12.56 -1.95
N PHE A 81 6.76 12.01 -2.77
CA PHE A 81 5.83 12.81 -3.55
C PHE A 81 4.90 13.65 -2.67
N GLU A 82 4.39 13.08 -1.57
CA GLU A 82 3.58 13.82 -0.59
C GLU A 82 4.34 15.03 -0.02
N ARG A 83 5.60 14.83 0.37
CA ARG A 83 6.46 15.90 0.88
C ARG A 83 6.79 16.97 -0.15
N MET A 84 6.82 16.61 -1.42
CA MET A 84 6.98 17.56 -2.53
C MET A 84 5.69 18.29 -2.88
N GLY A 85 4.58 18.03 -2.16
CA GLY A 85 3.30 18.72 -2.31
C GLY A 85 2.36 18.10 -3.34
N ALA A 86 2.66 16.94 -3.89
CA ALA A 86 1.75 16.24 -4.79
C ALA A 86 0.51 15.71 -4.04
N ILE A 87 -0.65 15.77 -4.68
CA ILE A 87 -1.86 15.10 -4.20
C ILE A 87 -1.69 13.60 -4.46
N VAL A 88 -1.68 12.80 -3.39
CA VAL A 88 -1.46 11.35 -3.50
C VAL A 88 -2.67 10.58 -3.03
N HIS A 89 -3.13 9.61 -3.82
CA HIS A 89 -4.23 8.72 -3.46
C HIS A 89 -3.96 7.28 -3.92
N ASN A 90 -3.75 6.37 -2.97
CA ASN A 90 -3.75 6.43 -1.50
C ASN A 90 -2.39 6.90 -0.96
N THR A 91 -2.39 7.47 0.25
CA THR A 91 -1.17 7.93 0.94
C THR A 91 -0.22 6.79 1.30
N ALA A 92 1.05 7.12 1.55
CA ALA A 92 2.05 6.16 1.99
C ALA A 92 1.63 5.43 3.27
N ASP A 93 1.08 6.17 4.23
CA ASP A 93 0.63 5.61 5.51
C ASP A 93 -0.61 4.72 5.34
N ALA A 94 -1.56 5.08 4.48
CA ALA A 94 -2.70 4.24 4.16
C ALA A 94 -2.28 2.92 3.47
N ILE A 95 -1.27 2.97 2.59
CA ILE A 95 -0.70 1.78 1.95
C ILE A 95 -0.07 0.87 3.00
N LEU A 96 0.75 1.41 3.90
CA LEU A 96 1.41 0.64 4.97
C LEU A 96 0.39 0.05 5.93
N LEU A 97 -0.56 0.86 6.40
CA LEU A 97 -1.63 0.42 7.30
C LEU A 97 -2.46 -0.73 6.70
N SER A 98 -2.82 -0.64 5.42
CA SER A 98 -3.59 -1.69 4.74
C SER A 98 -2.85 -3.02 4.59
N ARG A 99 -1.54 -3.03 4.76
CA ARG A 99 -0.69 -4.25 4.71
C ARG A 99 -0.56 -4.94 6.06
N ASP A 100 -0.72 -4.21 7.14
CA ASP A 100 -0.75 -4.73 8.50
C ASP A 100 -2.19 -5.10 8.87
N LYS A 101 -2.48 -6.40 8.92
CA LYS A 101 -3.83 -6.91 9.20
C LYS A 101 -4.32 -6.55 10.60
N ILE A 102 -3.42 -6.50 11.58
CA ILE A 102 -3.79 -6.16 12.95
C ILE A 102 -4.06 -4.67 13.06
N ALA A 103 -3.15 -3.82 12.59
CA ALA A 103 -3.35 -2.38 12.60
C ALA A 103 -4.60 -1.95 11.83
N ALA A 104 -4.85 -2.55 10.65
CA ALA A 104 -6.08 -2.29 9.90
C ALA A 104 -7.35 -2.70 10.66
N THR A 105 -7.32 -3.86 11.35
CA THR A 105 -8.45 -4.33 12.16
C THR A 105 -8.70 -3.41 13.36
N GLN A 106 -7.64 -2.94 14.02
CA GLN A 106 -7.73 -1.98 15.13
C GLN A 106 -8.40 -0.67 14.68
N VAL A 107 -7.91 -0.09 13.56
CA VAL A 107 -8.51 1.14 13.03
C VAL A 107 -9.98 0.94 12.65
N MET A 108 -10.35 -0.18 12.05
CA MET A 108 -11.76 -0.47 11.76
C MET A 108 -12.60 -0.55 13.03
N ALA A 109 -12.10 -1.21 14.08
CA ALA A 109 -12.78 -1.29 15.38
C ALA A 109 -12.91 0.09 16.03
N ASP A 110 -11.86 0.91 16.01
CA ASP A 110 -11.87 2.27 16.55
C ASP A 110 -12.88 3.19 15.81
N CYS A 111 -13.12 2.90 14.53
CA CYS A 111 -14.16 3.57 13.74
C CYS A 111 -15.57 3.00 13.97
N GLY A 112 -15.75 2.06 14.90
CA GLY A 112 -17.06 1.44 15.20
C GLY A 112 -17.54 0.46 14.12
N LEU A 113 -16.69 0.02 13.21
CA LEU A 113 -17.03 -0.98 12.21
C LEU A 113 -17.01 -2.39 12.83
N PRO A 114 -17.92 -3.28 12.43
CA PRO A 114 -17.89 -4.65 12.90
C PRO A 114 -16.66 -5.38 12.42
N VAL A 115 -15.91 -5.96 13.36
CA VAL A 115 -14.71 -6.75 13.09
C VAL A 115 -14.83 -8.14 13.73
N PRO A 116 -14.29 -9.19 13.12
CA PRO A 116 -14.25 -10.50 13.75
C PRO A 116 -13.34 -10.45 14.98
N LYS A 117 -13.68 -11.20 16.03
CA LYS A 117 -12.80 -11.37 17.18
C LYS A 117 -11.43 -11.88 16.71
N THR A 118 -10.42 -11.11 16.95
CA THR A 118 -9.06 -11.37 16.45
C THR A 118 -8.07 -11.30 17.59
N ILE A 119 -7.15 -12.27 17.63
CA ILE A 119 -6.06 -12.32 18.62
C ILE A 119 -4.75 -12.38 17.84
N SER A 120 -3.82 -11.49 18.16
CA SER A 120 -2.45 -11.54 17.63
C SER A 120 -1.56 -12.23 18.63
N VAL A 121 -0.73 -13.15 18.18
CA VAL A 121 0.20 -13.90 19.01
C VAL A 121 1.60 -13.88 18.39
N ALA A 122 2.62 -13.91 19.23
CA ALA A 122 4.02 -13.92 18.80
C ALA A 122 4.69 -15.29 18.94
N SER A 123 4.10 -16.20 19.73
CA SER A 123 4.65 -17.52 20.00
C SER A 123 3.62 -18.64 19.81
N MET A 124 4.10 -19.88 19.68
CA MET A 124 3.23 -21.04 19.63
C MET A 124 2.51 -21.27 20.97
N GLU A 125 3.15 -20.95 22.09
CA GLU A 125 2.56 -21.07 23.42
C GLU A 125 1.37 -20.11 23.57
N ASP A 126 1.55 -18.85 23.15
CA ASP A 126 0.47 -17.86 23.13
C ASP A 126 -0.67 -18.27 22.18
N CYS A 127 -0.34 -18.96 21.09
CA CYS A 127 -1.35 -19.48 20.15
C CYS A 127 -2.29 -20.47 20.84
N MET A 128 -1.77 -21.41 21.64
CA MET A 128 -2.59 -22.36 22.41
C MET A 128 -3.50 -21.67 23.41
N GLN A 129 -3.02 -20.61 24.05
CA GLN A 129 -3.85 -19.80 24.96
C GLN A 129 -4.91 -18.99 24.20
N ALA A 130 -4.54 -18.44 23.05
CA ALA A 130 -5.46 -17.69 22.20
C ALA A 130 -6.62 -18.55 21.69
N LEU A 131 -6.38 -19.80 21.30
CA LEU A 131 -7.41 -20.76 20.90
C LEU A 131 -8.46 -20.96 22.01
N ARG A 132 -8.04 -21.08 23.26
CA ARG A 132 -8.96 -21.18 24.42
C ARG A 132 -9.76 -19.90 24.62
N THR A 133 -9.16 -18.75 24.37
CA THR A 133 -9.80 -17.43 24.56
C THR A 133 -10.79 -17.10 23.46
N ILE A 134 -10.53 -17.53 22.23
CA ILE A 134 -11.41 -17.28 21.09
C ILE A 134 -12.70 -18.12 21.18
N GLY A 135 -12.59 -19.35 21.65
CA GLY A 135 -13.67 -20.12 22.24
C GLY A 135 -14.46 -21.03 21.32
N SER A 136 -14.46 -20.87 20.00
CA SER A 136 -15.21 -21.74 19.11
C SER A 136 -14.65 -21.82 17.70
N TYR A 137 -14.81 -22.96 17.07
CA TYR A 137 -14.58 -23.19 15.66
C TYR A 137 -15.80 -22.80 14.80
N PRO A 138 -15.64 -22.55 13.49
CA PRO A 138 -14.37 -22.56 12.76
C PRO A 138 -13.49 -21.34 13.06
N LEU A 139 -12.17 -21.49 12.96
CA LEU A 139 -11.19 -20.46 13.18
C LEU A 139 -10.34 -20.20 11.93
N VAL A 140 -9.90 -18.97 11.75
CA VAL A 140 -8.97 -18.61 10.68
C VAL A 140 -7.65 -18.19 11.29
N ILE A 141 -6.59 -18.94 10.97
CA ILE A 141 -5.21 -18.56 11.28
C ILE A 141 -4.61 -17.90 10.05
N LYS A 142 -3.96 -16.76 10.23
CA LYS A 142 -3.27 -16.05 9.14
C LYS A 142 -1.99 -15.39 9.63
N ALA A 143 -0.95 -15.38 8.80
CA ALA A 143 0.23 -14.59 9.09
C ALA A 143 -0.12 -13.10 9.14
N SER A 144 0.56 -12.35 10.01
CA SER A 144 0.39 -10.89 10.14
C SER A 144 0.66 -10.17 8.82
N GLU A 145 1.69 -10.60 8.10
CA GLU A 145 2.02 -10.14 6.76
C GLU A 145 1.80 -11.25 5.73
N GLY A 146 1.46 -10.90 4.50
CA GLY A 146 1.24 -11.85 3.43
C GLY A 146 0.17 -11.37 2.45
N THR A 147 0.10 -12.03 1.29
CA THR A 147 -0.83 -11.66 0.22
C THR A 147 -1.46 -12.91 -0.41
N GLN A 148 -2.61 -12.72 -1.09
CA GLN A 148 -3.30 -13.74 -1.90
C GLN A 148 -3.65 -15.04 -1.16
N GLY A 149 -3.83 -14.98 0.17
CA GLY A 149 -4.23 -16.14 0.96
C GLY A 149 -3.14 -17.20 1.18
N ALA A 150 -1.90 -16.99 0.75
CA ALA A 150 -0.83 -17.97 0.84
C ALA A 150 -0.48 -18.42 2.28
N SER A 151 -0.92 -17.66 3.29
CA SER A 151 -0.69 -17.95 4.72
C SER A 151 -2.00 -17.82 5.50
N VAL A 152 -3.09 -18.33 4.93
CA VAL A 152 -4.42 -18.36 5.56
C VAL A 152 -4.89 -19.78 5.66
N PHE A 153 -5.21 -20.22 6.87
CA PHE A 153 -5.64 -21.59 7.18
C PHE A 153 -6.98 -21.53 7.90
N LEU A 154 -7.92 -22.36 7.45
CA LEU A 154 -9.19 -22.61 8.14
C LEU A 154 -9.00 -23.81 9.05
N LEU A 155 -9.43 -23.67 10.30
CA LEU A 155 -9.52 -24.75 11.27
C LEU A 155 -11.00 -24.99 11.58
N ASP A 156 -11.47 -26.20 11.31
CA ASP A 156 -12.88 -26.59 11.48
C ASP A 156 -13.13 -27.29 12.83
N ASP A 157 -12.06 -27.83 13.45
CA ASP A 157 -12.05 -28.58 14.71
C ASP A 157 -10.68 -28.53 15.41
#